data_87c55ee3895310596cf55f9296fe9314
#
_entry.id   87c55ee3895310596cf55f9296fe9314
#
_cell.length_a   1.000
_cell.length_b   1.000
_cell.length_c   1.000
_cell.angle_alpha   90.00
_cell.angle_beta   90.00
_cell.angle_gamma   90.00
#
_symmetry.space_group_name_H-M   'P 1'
#
loop_
_entity.id
_entity.type
_entity.pdbx_description
1 polymer ?
#
loop_
_entity_poly.entity_id
_entity_poly.type
_entity_poly.pdbx_seq_one_letter_code
_entity_poly.pdbx_strand_id
1 'polypeptide(L)'
;MTQPRNLEELGHRIAIQDLLTSYCTAIDNKDFDKLDDVFTPDAHIDYTSAGGVKGAFPEVKDWLKKALGLFPMTQHLVTNFEIQIDGDQATSRCGFYNPMAIPESSEEGAALRLLYFGGYYNDKLTLTSDGWRIEQRIEDTAWKDAQFPENSD
;
A
#
# COMPACT_ATOMS: atom_id res chain seq x y z
N MET A 1 18.11 11.02 7.31
CA MET A 1 18.35 10.06 6.20
C MET A 1 19.83 9.74 6.13
N THR A 2 20.19 8.48 6.20
CA THR A 2 21.56 8.03 5.96
C THR A 2 21.80 7.95 4.45
N GLN A 3 22.92 8.50 3.98
CA GLN A 3 23.33 8.34 2.59
C GLN A 3 23.81 6.88 2.36
N PRO A 4 23.65 6.32 1.14
CA PRO A 4 24.15 5.00 0.84
C PRO A 4 25.69 5.00 0.97
N ARG A 5 26.21 3.96 1.63
CA ARG A 5 27.66 3.83 1.91
C ARG A 5 28.44 3.31 0.69
N ASN A 6 27.76 2.62 -0.23
CA ASN A 6 28.36 2.04 -1.44
C ASN A 6 27.27 1.77 -2.51
N LEU A 7 27.68 1.27 -3.68
CA LEU A 7 26.79 0.95 -4.80
C LEU A 7 25.82 -0.21 -4.49
N GLU A 8 26.22 -1.16 -3.67
CA GLU A 8 25.36 -2.28 -3.25
C GLU A 8 24.19 -1.77 -2.42
N GLU A 9 24.46 -0.96 -1.41
CA GLU A 9 23.39 -0.34 -0.60
C GLU A 9 22.48 0.56 -1.44
N LEU A 10 23.02 1.29 -2.42
CA LEU A 10 22.23 2.06 -3.36
C LEU A 10 21.29 1.15 -4.17
N GLY A 11 21.81 0.00 -4.65
CA GLY A 11 21.00 -1.01 -5.36
C GLY A 11 19.85 -1.53 -4.51
N HIS A 12 20.08 -1.85 -3.25
CA HIS A 12 19.04 -2.28 -2.33
C HIS A 12 17.98 -1.17 -2.08
N ARG A 13 18.40 0.08 -1.95
CA ARG A 13 17.45 1.21 -1.78
C ARG A 13 16.54 1.37 -2.99
N ILE A 14 17.09 1.27 -4.20
CA ILE A 14 16.32 1.33 -5.45
C ILE A 14 15.34 0.14 -5.51
N ALA A 15 15.82 -1.08 -5.22
CA ALA A 15 14.98 -2.28 -5.22
C ALA A 15 13.80 -2.18 -4.24
N ILE A 16 14.00 -1.60 -3.06
CA ILE A 16 12.92 -1.36 -2.09
C ILE A 16 11.93 -0.31 -2.63
N GLN A 17 12.38 0.79 -3.24
CA GLN A 17 11.49 1.77 -3.86
C GLN A 17 10.67 1.16 -5.00
N ASP A 18 11.28 0.33 -5.83
CA ASP A 18 10.61 -0.39 -6.92
C ASP A 18 9.56 -1.37 -6.35
N LEU A 19 9.86 -2.06 -5.25
CA LEU A 19 8.90 -2.92 -4.56
C LEU A 19 7.68 -2.15 -4.06
N LEU A 20 7.88 -0.98 -3.43
CA LEU A 20 6.80 -0.12 -2.94
C LEU A 20 5.96 0.44 -4.10
N THR A 21 6.59 0.76 -5.22
CA THR A 21 5.90 1.17 -6.45
C THR A 21 5.09 0.02 -7.05
N SER A 22 5.64 -1.21 -7.03
CA SER A 22 4.96 -2.41 -7.52
C SER A 22 3.70 -2.72 -6.72
N TYR A 23 3.73 -2.50 -5.40
CA TYR A 23 2.54 -2.56 -4.56
C TYR A 23 1.44 -1.61 -5.07
N CYS A 24 1.77 -0.32 -5.26
CA CYS A 24 0.81 0.67 -5.75
C CYS A 24 0.22 0.27 -7.10
N THR A 25 1.07 -0.18 -8.02
CA THR A 25 0.65 -0.63 -9.35
C THR A 25 -0.28 -1.84 -9.28
N ALA A 26 0.02 -2.82 -8.43
CA ALA A 26 -0.82 -4.00 -8.24
C ALA A 26 -2.21 -3.64 -7.69
N ILE A 27 -2.26 -2.77 -6.69
CA ILE A 27 -3.52 -2.30 -6.09
C ILE A 27 -4.36 -1.52 -7.11
N ASP A 28 -3.76 -0.55 -7.81
CA ASP A 28 -4.49 0.32 -8.73
C ASP A 28 -5.03 -0.42 -9.96
N ASN A 29 -4.29 -1.42 -10.42
CA ASN A 29 -4.73 -2.30 -11.51
C ASN A 29 -5.65 -3.45 -11.05
N LYS A 30 -5.92 -3.58 -9.74
CA LYS A 30 -6.69 -4.70 -9.16
C LYS A 30 -6.04 -6.07 -9.46
N ASP A 31 -4.73 -6.10 -9.69
CA ASP A 31 -3.94 -7.31 -9.92
C ASP A 31 -3.39 -7.83 -8.59
N PHE A 32 -4.30 -8.30 -7.73
CA PHE A 32 -3.97 -8.69 -6.36
C PHE A 32 -3.03 -9.89 -6.27
N ASP A 33 -2.92 -10.70 -7.32
CA ASP A 33 -1.99 -11.84 -7.30
C ASP A 33 -0.52 -11.39 -7.37
N LYS A 34 -0.24 -10.20 -7.90
CA LYS A 34 1.09 -9.59 -7.83
C LYS A 34 1.52 -9.17 -6.42
N LEU A 35 0.60 -9.09 -5.49
CA LEU A 35 0.95 -8.85 -4.09
C LEU A 35 1.76 -10.00 -3.47
N ASP A 36 1.69 -11.22 -4.03
CA ASP A 36 2.52 -12.36 -3.62
C ASP A 36 4.01 -12.11 -3.89
N ASP A 37 4.35 -11.22 -4.83
CA ASP A 37 5.71 -10.76 -5.10
C ASP A 37 6.12 -9.56 -4.23
N VAL A 38 5.20 -8.98 -3.48
CA VAL A 38 5.45 -7.81 -2.62
C VAL A 38 5.61 -8.21 -1.16
N PHE A 39 4.76 -9.09 -0.67
CA PHE A 39 4.73 -9.51 0.73
C PHE A 39 5.33 -10.91 0.90
N THR A 40 5.87 -11.17 2.11
CA THR A 40 6.14 -12.55 2.50
C THR A 40 4.82 -13.30 2.72
N PRO A 41 4.77 -14.63 2.54
CA PRO A 41 3.53 -15.41 2.72
C PRO A 41 2.91 -15.28 4.12
N ASP A 42 3.73 -14.99 5.13
CA ASP A 42 3.38 -14.83 6.54
C ASP A 42 3.39 -13.37 7.00
N ALA A 43 3.44 -12.42 6.07
CA ALA A 43 3.45 -11.00 6.42
C ALA A 43 2.25 -10.60 7.28
N HIS A 44 2.47 -9.66 8.18
CA HIS A 44 1.42 -9.04 8.98
C HIS A 44 1.13 -7.62 8.49
N ILE A 45 -0.14 -7.32 8.24
CA ILE A 45 -0.56 -6.04 7.67
C ILE A 45 -1.62 -5.41 8.57
N ASP A 46 -1.49 -4.11 8.82
CA ASP A 46 -2.44 -3.30 9.58
C ASP A 46 -2.88 -2.07 8.76
N TYR A 47 -4.13 -2.08 8.31
CA TYR A 47 -4.80 -0.97 7.60
C TYR A 47 -5.92 -0.34 8.43
N THR A 48 -5.94 -0.59 9.75
CA THR A 48 -7.03 -0.12 10.63
C THR A 48 -7.11 1.40 10.74
N SER A 49 -6.01 2.13 10.54
CA SER A 49 -6.00 3.60 10.58
C SER A 49 -6.84 4.24 9.47
N ALA A 50 -6.98 3.57 8.32
CA ALA A 50 -7.85 4.00 7.22
C ALA A 50 -9.28 3.43 7.32
N GLY A 51 -9.59 2.69 8.37
CA GLY A 51 -10.88 1.99 8.53
C GLY A 51 -10.89 0.59 7.92
N GLY A 52 -9.71 0.05 7.57
CA GLY A 52 -9.53 -1.30 7.08
C GLY A 52 -9.38 -2.34 8.18
N VAL A 53 -8.73 -3.44 7.86
CA VAL A 53 -8.50 -4.60 8.72
C VAL A 53 -7.02 -4.77 9.04
N LYS A 54 -6.72 -5.62 10.02
CA LYS A 54 -5.38 -6.11 10.30
C LYS A 54 -5.38 -7.63 10.40
N GLY A 55 -4.27 -8.25 10.00
CA GLY A 55 -4.12 -9.70 10.06
C GLY A 55 -2.98 -10.21 9.20
N ALA A 56 -2.99 -11.51 8.97
CA ALA A 56 -2.05 -12.17 8.08
C ALA A 56 -2.31 -11.79 6.60
N PHE A 57 -1.25 -11.77 5.81
CA PHE A 57 -1.33 -11.32 4.41
C PHE A 57 -2.41 -12.01 3.58
N PRO A 58 -2.61 -13.35 3.61
CA PRO A 58 -3.68 -13.98 2.83
C PRO A 58 -5.08 -13.46 3.15
N GLU A 59 -5.36 -13.21 4.43
CA GLU A 59 -6.65 -12.68 4.90
C GLU A 59 -6.84 -11.22 4.45
N VAL A 60 -5.80 -10.41 4.59
CA VAL A 60 -5.82 -9.01 4.16
C VAL A 60 -5.92 -8.89 2.65
N LYS A 61 -5.24 -9.77 1.88
CA LYS A 61 -5.35 -9.85 0.41
C LYS A 61 -6.80 -10.11 -0.02
N ASP A 62 -7.48 -11.06 0.62
CA ASP A 62 -8.89 -11.36 0.33
C ASP A 62 -9.82 -10.20 0.69
N TRP A 63 -9.53 -9.50 1.78
CA TRP A 63 -10.26 -8.29 2.16
C TRP A 63 -10.05 -7.17 1.13
N LEU A 64 -8.80 -6.94 0.68
CA LEU A 64 -8.47 -5.92 -0.35
C LEU A 64 -9.23 -6.16 -1.64
N LYS A 65 -9.33 -7.42 -2.12
CA LYS A 65 -10.12 -7.78 -3.30
C LYS A 65 -11.57 -7.32 -3.20
N LYS A 66 -12.17 -7.48 -2.02
CA LYS A 66 -13.57 -7.09 -1.76
C LYS A 66 -13.71 -5.58 -1.58
N ALA A 67 -12.89 -4.98 -0.72
CA ALA A 67 -12.98 -3.57 -0.36
C ALA A 67 -12.68 -2.65 -1.57
N LEU A 68 -11.61 -2.94 -2.31
CA LEU A 68 -11.21 -2.12 -3.46
C LEU A 68 -12.04 -2.40 -4.71
N GLY A 69 -12.81 -3.48 -4.75
CA GLY A 69 -13.81 -3.74 -5.78
C GLY A 69 -14.94 -2.70 -5.81
N LEU A 70 -15.16 -1.98 -4.70
CA LEU A 70 -16.15 -0.91 -4.60
C LEU A 70 -15.68 0.40 -5.27
N PHE A 71 -14.39 0.53 -5.55
CA PHE A 71 -13.78 1.74 -6.10
C PHE A 71 -13.40 1.51 -7.56
N PRO A 72 -14.14 2.10 -8.53
CA PRO A 72 -13.79 1.99 -9.94
C PRO A 72 -12.42 2.59 -10.29
N MET A 73 -11.93 3.55 -9.49
CA MET A 73 -10.62 4.14 -9.67
C MET A 73 -9.94 4.31 -8.31
N THR A 74 -8.67 3.88 -8.24
CA THR A 74 -7.74 4.21 -7.18
C THR A 74 -6.41 4.59 -7.80
N GLN A 75 -5.71 5.54 -7.20
CA GLN A 75 -4.38 5.93 -7.65
C GLN A 75 -3.50 6.15 -6.42
N HIS A 76 -2.57 5.22 -6.18
CA HIS A 76 -1.62 5.32 -5.08
C HIS A 76 -0.32 5.96 -5.57
N LEU A 77 0.08 7.05 -4.91
CA LEU A 77 1.40 7.64 -5.08
C LEU A 77 2.18 7.45 -3.79
N VAL A 78 3.41 6.97 -3.88
CA VAL A 78 4.34 6.86 -2.76
C VAL A 78 5.54 7.76 -2.97
N THR A 79 6.02 8.38 -1.89
CA THR A 79 7.06 9.40 -1.93
C THR A 79 7.77 9.52 -0.58
N ASN A 80 8.79 10.41 -0.50
CA ASN A 80 9.50 10.74 0.74
C ASN A 80 10.04 9.50 1.47
N PHE A 81 10.75 8.65 0.73
CA PHE A 81 11.26 7.39 1.24
C PHE A 81 12.35 7.58 2.29
N GLU A 82 12.13 7.05 3.47
CA GLU A 82 13.11 6.89 4.53
C GLU A 82 13.41 5.39 4.65
N ILE A 83 14.59 4.96 4.18
CA ILE A 83 14.97 3.54 4.14
C ILE A 83 16.25 3.34 4.95
N GLN A 84 16.22 2.38 5.85
CA GLN A 84 17.38 1.92 6.63
C GLN A 84 17.60 0.44 6.35
N ILE A 85 18.83 0.07 6.00
CA ILE A 85 19.22 -1.29 5.64
C ILE A 85 20.24 -1.78 6.65
N ASP A 86 20.01 -2.98 7.18
CA ASP A 86 20.90 -3.69 8.08
C ASP A 86 21.00 -5.18 7.64
N GLY A 87 22.00 -5.47 6.81
CA GLY A 87 22.17 -6.80 6.19
C GLY A 87 20.95 -7.18 5.35
N ASP A 88 20.34 -8.30 5.67
CA ASP A 88 19.17 -8.85 4.98
C ASP A 88 17.83 -8.31 5.52
N GLN A 89 17.88 -7.33 6.43
CA GLN A 89 16.72 -6.67 6.99
C GLN A 89 16.71 -5.19 6.60
N ALA A 90 15.50 -4.62 6.45
CA ALA A 90 15.35 -3.20 6.25
C ALA A 90 14.07 -2.68 6.92
N THR A 91 14.07 -1.38 7.20
CA THR A 91 12.84 -0.65 7.50
C THR A 91 12.65 0.43 6.47
N SER A 92 11.39 0.68 6.11
CA SER A 92 11.06 1.83 5.30
C SER A 92 9.88 2.59 5.88
N ARG A 93 9.90 3.90 5.72
CA ARG A 93 8.76 4.78 5.89
C ARG A 93 8.62 5.61 4.62
N CYS A 94 7.43 5.60 4.01
CA CYS A 94 7.15 6.46 2.87
C CYS A 94 5.80 7.14 3.04
N GLY A 95 5.68 8.36 2.52
CA GLY A 95 4.39 9.03 2.40
C GLY A 95 3.56 8.39 1.31
N PHE A 96 2.25 8.30 1.51
CA PHE A 96 1.31 7.98 0.44
C PHE A 96 0.28 9.09 0.25
N TYR A 97 -0.17 9.25 -0.99
CA TYR A 97 -1.33 10.03 -1.39
C TYR A 97 -2.19 9.16 -2.28
N ASN A 98 -3.45 9.00 -1.91
CA ASN A 98 -4.34 8.05 -2.56
C ASN A 98 -5.71 8.69 -2.86
N PRO A 99 -5.91 9.31 -4.03
CA PRO A 99 -7.23 9.61 -4.54
C PRO A 99 -7.94 8.33 -4.98
N MET A 100 -9.20 8.21 -4.60
CA MET A 100 -10.06 7.10 -4.97
C MET A 100 -11.41 7.64 -5.45
N ALA A 101 -12.08 6.92 -6.34
CA ALA A 101 -13.41 7.28 -6.79
C ALA A 101 -14.44 6.23 -6.35
N ILE A 102 -15.59 6.72 -5.88
CA ILE A 102 -16.75 5.89 -5.54
C ILE A 102 -17.99 6.43 -6.27
N PRO A 103 -18.91 5.56 -6.77
CA PRO A 103 -20.18 6.03 -7.31
C PRO A 103 -21.00 6.79 -6.27
N GLU A 104 -21.63 7.88 -6.64
CA GLU A 104 -22.48 8.68 -5.74
C GLU A 104 -23.82 8.00 -5.42
N SER A 105 -24.24 7.05 -6.25
CA SER A 105 -25.43 6.22 -6.06
C SER A 105 -25.24 4.84 -6.68
N SER A 106 -26.18 3.92 -6.41
CA SER A 106 -26.20 2.59 -7.02
C SER A 106 -26.77 2.57 -8.45
N GLU A 107 -27.15 3.71 -9.01
CA GLU A 107 -27.68 3.79 -10.37
C GLU A 107 -26.57 3.58 -11.39
N GLU A 108 -26.89 2.89 -12.49
CA GLU A 108 -25.96 2.71 -13.61
C GLU A 108 -25.60 4.07 -14.23
N GLY A 109 -24.30 4.33 -14.36
CA GLY A 109 -23.81 5.61 -14.87
C GLY A 109 -23.82 6.75 -13.86
N ALA A 110 -23.98 6.46 -12.55
CA ALA A 110 -23.88 7.47 -11.49
C ALA A 110 -22.56 8.26 -11.59
N ALA A 111 -22.62 9.53 -11.22
CA ALA A 111 -21.43 10.37 -11.09
C ALA A 111 -20.46 9.75 -10.07
N LEU A 112 -19.17 10.02 -10.24
CA LEU A 112 -18.13 9.57 -9.32
C LEU A 112 -17.77 10.70 -8.38
N ARG A 113 -17.71 10.37 -7.09
CA ARG A 113 -17.15 11.23 -6.05
C ARG A 113 -15.71 10.84 -5.78
N LEU A 114 -14.82 11.81 -5.72
CA LEU A 114 -13.44 11.59 -5.31
C LEU A 114 -13.31 11.66 -3.80
N LEU A 115 -12.60 10.69 -3.25
CA LEU A 115 -12.17 10.61 -1.87
C LEU A 115 -10.66 10.68 -1.84
N TYR A 116 -10.10 11.31 -0.82
CA TYR A 116 -8.65 11.51 -0.70
C TYR A 116 -8.15 11.02 0.65
N PHE A 117 -7.06 10.26 0.60
CA PHE A 117 -6.36 9.79 1.79
C PHE A 117 -4.88 10.12 1.67
N GLY A 118 -4.26 10.45 2.79
CA GLY A 118 -2.82 10.63 2.85
C GLY A 118 -2.27 10.23 4.20
N GLY A 119 -1.08 9.71 4.20
CA GLY A 119 -0.44 9.18 5.40
C GLY A 119 0.90 8.55 5.09
N TYR A 120 1.22 7.51 5.85
CA TYR A 120 2.50 6.83 5.78
C TYR A 120 2.32 5.32 5.78
N TYR A 121 3.14 4.62 4.98
CA TYR A 121 3.40 3.20 5.15
C TYR A 121 4.68 3.04 5.94
N ASN A 122 4.60 2.28 7.03
CA ASN A 122 5.74 1.90 7.87
C ASN A 122 5.96 0.40 7.69
N ASP A 123 7.07 0.05 7.04
CA ASP A 123 7.34 -1.32 6.62
C ASP A 123 8.58 -1.88 7.30
N LYS A 124 8.52 -3.19 7.63
CA LYS A 124 9.70 -4.02 7.82
C LYS A 124 9.83 -4.94 6.62
N LEU A 125 11.05 -5.07 6.13
CA LEU A 125 11.36 -5.83 4.93
C LEU A 125 12.48 -6.82 5.19
N THR A 126 12.43 -7.95 4.49
CA THR A 126 13.47 -8.97 4.48
C THR A 126 13.94 -9.24 3.07
N LEU A 127 15.24 -9.51 2.90
CA LEU A 127 15.83 -9.92 1.64
C LEU A 127 15.71 -11.44 1.50
N THR A 128 14.98 -11.88 0.49
CA THR A 128 14.81 -13.29 0.14
C THR A 128 15.67 -13.65 -1.07
N SER A 129 15.68 -14.93 -1.48
CA SER A 129 16.30 -15.37 -2.73
C SER A 129 15.74 -14.66 -3.97
N ASP A 130 14.49 -14.20 -3.91
CA ASP A 130 13.77 -13.56 -5.02
C ASP A 130 13.71 -12.03 -4.88
N GLY A 131 14.51 -11.45 -3.97
CA GLY A 131 14.59 -10.02 -3.70
C GLY A 131 13.89 -9.60 -2.42
N TRP A 132 13.77 -8.30 -2.22
CA TRP A 132 13.12 -7.75 -1.03
C TRP A 132 11.63 -8.07 -1.00
N ARG A 133 11.11 -8.34 0.22
CA ARG A 133 9.68 -8.55 0.51
C ARG A 133 9.31 -7.82 1.79
N ILE A 134 8.08 -7.35 1.88
CA ILE A 134 7.53 -6.76 3.09
C ILE A 134 7.07 -7.90 4.01
N GLU A 135 7.60 -7.97 5.22
CA GLU A 135 7.17 -8.91 6.27
C GLU A 135 6.17 -8.29 7.25
N GLN A 136 6.16 -6.96 7.37
CA GLN A 136 5.18 -6.22 8.15
C GLN A 136 4.91 -4.88 7.50
N ARG A 137 3.63 -4.51 7.39
CA ARG A 137 3.18 -3.17 7.00
C ARG A 137 2.21 -2.61 8.03
N ILE A 138 2.45 -1.37 8.47
CA ILE A 138 1.51 -0.60 9.27
C ILE A 138 1.22 0.70 8.51
N GLU A 139 -0.04 0.89 8.14
CA GLU A 139 -0.51 2.15 7.59
C GLU A 139 -0.85 3.12 8.73
N ASP A 140 -0.42 4.35 8.59
CA ASP A 140 -0.72 5.46 9.49
C ASP A 140 -1.36 6.59 8.68
N THR A 141 -2.70 6.64 8.69
CA THR A 141 -3.47 7.69 8.00
C THR A 141 -3.32 9.01 8.73
N ALA A 142 -2.63 9.97 8.12
CA ALA A 142 -2.39 11.29 8.70
C ALA A 142 -3.59 12.22 8.50
N TRP A 143 -4.27 12.11 7.36
CA TRP A 143 -5.44 12.91 7.02
C TRP A 143 -6.29 12.21 5.97
N LYS A 144 -7.57 12.58 5.91
CA LYS A 144 -8.50 12.13 4.87
C LYS A 144 -9.52 13.23 4.58
N ASP A 145 -9.93 13.30 3.32
CA ASP A 145 -11.15 13.98 2.87
C ASP A 145 -12.02 12.93 2.19
N ALA A 146 -12.89 12.30 2.98
CA ALA A 146 -13.65 11.13 2.58
C ALA A 146 -15.07 11.21 3.13
N GLN A 147 -15.96 11.81 2.33
CA GLN A 147 -17.41 11.78 2.58
C GLN A 147 -18.01 10.68 1.73
N PHE A 148 -18.25 9.52 2.34
CA PHE A 148 -18.94 8.43 1.67
C PHE A 148 -20.40 8.83 1.38
N PRO A 149 -20.98 8.41 0.24
CA PRO A 149 -22.39 8.61 -0.04
C PRO A 149 -23.22 8.01 1.09
N GLU A 150 -24.27 8.73 1.54
CA GLU A 150 -25.23 8.17 2.47
C GLU A 150 -25.95 7.01 1.78
N ASN A 151 -26.00 5.85 2.47
CA ASN A 151 -26.82 4.74 1.98
C ASN A 151 -28.28 5.23 1.98
N SER A 152 -28.84 5.39 0.80
CA SER A 152 -30.28 5.58 0.65
C SER A 152 -30.92 4.26 1.03
N ASP A 153 -31.57 4.21 2.20
CA ASP A 153 -32.40 3.09 2.64
C ASP A 153 -33.53 2.78 1.63
#